data_cc0107c5b5442d39c357a2a682880f1e
#
_entry.id   cc0107c5b5442d39c357a2a682880f1e
#
_cell.length_a   1.000
_cell.length_b   1.000
_cell.length_c   1.000
_cell.angle_alpha   90.00
_cell.angle_beta   90.00
_cell.angle_gamma   90.00
#
_symmetry.space_group_name_H-M   'P 1'
#
loop_
_entity.id
_entity.type
_entity.pdbx_description
1 polymer ?
#
loop_
_entity_poly.entity_id
_entity_poly.type
_entity_poly.pdbx_seq_one_letter_code
_entity_poly.pdbx_strand_id
1 'polypeptide(L)'
;MTVIKSSINASKIMKYTGELPQKQLADLLLTSRPNVSHIQTGRRKMQQDIAITALNNVQSNLFKLALSHEFTELVPDVFSGKYVNQNPLSFLVMYEQEANEFSANIDAVMKILVKPASQLTTNERVSARNNLKELIDVLGWGYNLLFFASDYLNIDAYQLISEQDESWKQKKWI
;
A
#
# COMPACT_ATOMS: atom_id res chain seq x y z
N MET A 1 5.27 10.11 -14.85
CA MET A 1 4.31 10.99 -14.17
C MET A 1 3.12 10.12 -13.78
N THR A 2 2.98 9.80 -12.50
CA THR A 2 1.88 8.95 -12.02
C THR A 2 0.61 9.77 -12.07
N VAL A 3 -0.32 9.40 -12.92
CA VAL A 3 -1.62 10.05 -13.00
C VAL A 3 -2.60 9.22 -12.20
N ILE A 4 -3.30 9.83 -11.25
CA ILE A 4 -4.41 9.16 -10.55
C ILE A 4 -5.40 8.68 -11.61
N LYS A 5 -5.63 7.37 -11.64
CA LYS A 5 -6.51 6.76 -12.65
C LYS A 5 -7.96 7.10 -12.35
N SER A 6 -8.74 7.44 -13.36
CA SER A 6 -10.20 7.65 -13.23
C SER A 6 -10.98 6.33 -13.05
N SER A 7 -10.40 5.21 -13.46
CA SER A 7 -10.98 3.88 -13.33
C SER A 7 -9.91 2.79 -13.43
N ILE A 8 -10.16 1.65 -12.79
CA ILE A 8 -9.25 0.49 -12.74
C ILE A 8 -9.98 -0.81 -13.08
N ASN A 9 -9.21 -1.83 -13.49
CA ASN A 9 -9.72 -3.20 -13.51
C ASN A 9 -9.52 -3.83 -12.11
N ALA A 10 -10.55 -3.79 -11.29
CA ALA A 10 -10.50 -4.26 -9.91
C ALA A 10 -10.66 -5.77 -9.74
N SER A 11 -10.82 -6.56 -10.81
CA SER A 11 -11.14 -8.01 -10.71
C SER A 11 -10.16 -8.78 -9.83
N LYS A 12 -8.86 -8.46 -9.91
CA LYS A 12 -7.83 -9.14 -9.13
C LYS A 12 -7.87 -8.80 -7.64
N ILE A 13 -8.22 -7.56 -7.30
CA ILE A 13 -8.22 -7.07 -5.92
C ILE A 13 -9.53 -7.39 -5.18
N MET A 14 -10.61 -7.69 -5.91
CA MET A 14 -11.90 -8.07 -5.31
C MET A 14 -11.80 -9.33 -4.43
N LYS A 15 -10.79 -10.17 -4.60
CA LYS A 15 -10.53 -11.31 -3.71
C LYS A 15 -10.26 -10.88 -2.26
N TYR A 16 -9.75 -9.67 -2.04
CA TYR A 16 -9.47 -9.13 -0.71
C TYR A 16 -10.70 -8.58 0.02
N THR A 17 -11.88 -8.53 -0.61
CA THR A 17 -13.13 -8.19 0.09
C THR A 17 -13.64 -9.31 0.99
N GLY A 18 -12.95 -10.47 1.01
CA GLY A 18 -13.37 -11.65 1.72
C GLY A 18 -14.55 -12.35 1.04
N GLU A 19 -15.23 -13.22 1.79
CA GLU A 19 -16.38 -14.01 1.30
C GLU A 19 -17.71 -13.22 1.37
N LEU A 20 -17.67 -11.89 1.21
CA LEU A 20 -18.89 -11.08 1.23
C LEU A 20 -19.82 -11.45 0.08
N PRO A 21 -21.11 -11.72 0.36
CA PRO A 21 -22.10 -11.95 -0.69
C PRO A 21 -22.19 -10.74 -1.62
N GLN A 22 -22.37 -10.97 -2.93
CA GLN A 22 -22.48 -9.89 -3.93
C GLN A 22 -23.53 -8.83 -3.59
N LYS A 23 -24.63 -9.21 -2.92
CA LYS A 23 -25.65 -8.26 -2.46
C LYS A 23 -25.09 -7.32 -1.40
N GLN A 24 -24.46 -7.87 -0.37
CA GLN A 24 -23.86 -7.06 0.70
C GLN A 24 -22.75 -6.15 0.15
N LEU A 25 -21.93 -6.66 -0.76
CA LEU A 25 -20.89 -5.87 -1.41
C LEU A 25 -21.50 -4.74 -2.27
N ALA A 26 -22.63 -4.98 -2.93
CA ALA A 26 -23.34 -3.95 -3.68
C ALA A 26 -23.87 -2.82 -2.77
N ASP A 27 -24.37 -3.18 -1.59
CA ASP A 27 -24.82 -2.22 -0.59
C ASP A 27 -23.64 -1.39 -0.05
N LEU A 28 -22.50 -2.02 0.27
CA LEU A 28 -21.28 -1.35 0.73
C LEU A 28 -20.67 -0.41 -0.34
N LEU A 29 -20.73 -0.80 -1.60
CA LEU A 29 -20.22 -0.01 -2.73
C LEU A 29 -21.24 1.01 -3.28
N LEU A 30 -22.43 1.10 -2.68
CA LEU A 30 -23.56 1.92 -3.14
C LEU A 30 -23.84 1.76 -4.64
N THR A 31 -23.84 0.51 -5.11
CA THR A 31 -24.02 0.19 -6.53
C THR A 31 -24.94 -1.02 -6.71
N SER A 32 -25.29 -1.38 -7.94
CA SER A 32 -26.14 -2.54 -8.21
C SER A 32 -25.35 -3.86 -8.16
N ARG A 33 -26.00 -4.96 -7.75
CA ARG A 33 -25.43 -6.30 -7.76
C ARG A 33 -24.86 -6.71 -9.15
N PRO A 34 -25.55 -6.46 -10.30
CA PRO A 34 -24.95 -6.71 -11.61
C PRO A 34 -23.66 -5.94 -11.85
N ASN A 35 -23.56 -4.68 -11.36
CA ASN A 35 -22.33 -3.90 -11.49
C ASN A 35 -21.19 -4.51 -10.69
N VAL A 36 -21.44 -4.97 -9.46
CA VAL A 36 -20.44 -5.72 -8.66
C VAL A 36 -19.95 -6.95 -9.41
N SER A 37 -20.87 -7.75 -9.95
CA SER A 37 -20.53 -8.94 -10.73
C SER A 37 -19.67 -8.61 -11.95
N HIS A 38 -19.96 -7.51 -12.64
CA HIS A 38 -19.16 -7.06 -13.79
C HIS A 38 -17.77 -6.57 -13.37
N ILE A 39 -17.64 -5.90 -12.22
CA ILE A 39 -16.35 -5.47 -11.67
C ILE A 39 -15.53 -6.69 -11.26
N GLN A 40 -16.12 -7.65 -10.53
CA GLN A 40 -15.45 -8.89 -10.11
C GLN A 40 -14.94 -9.72 -11.28
N THR A 41 -15.68 -9.75 -12.39
CA THR A 41 -15.28 -10.49 -13.61
C THR A 41 -14.40 -9.69 -14.56
N GLY A 42 -14.11 -8.42 -14.24
CA GLY A 42 -13.33 -7.54 -15.12
C GLY A 42 -14.07 -7.04 -16.36
N ARG A 43 -15.37 -7.36 -16.51
CA ARG A 43 -16.21 -6.87 -17.63
C ARG A 43 -16.47 -5.37 -17.56
N ARG A 44 -16.39 -4.79 -16.36
CA ARG A 44 -16.51 -3.35 -16.13
C ARG A 44 -15.39 -2.89 -15.20
N LYS A 45 -14.83 -1.73 -15.51
CA LYS A 45 -13.86 -1.06 -14.62
C LYS A 45 -14.59 -0.44 -13.42
N MET A 46 -13.93 -0.48 -12.26
CA MET A 46 -14.36 0.26 -11.08
C MET A 46 -14.04 1.74 -11.28
N GLN A 47 -15.03 2.60 -11.16
CA GLN A 47 -14.88 4.05 -11.25
C GLN A 47 -14.37 4.61 -9.92
N GLN A 48 -13.80 5.81 -9.94
CA GLN A 48 -13.19 6.45 -8.76
C GLN A 48 -14.21 6.73 -7.64
N ASP A 49 -15.43 7.09 -7.95
CA ASP A 49 -16.52 7.30 -6.98
C ASP A 49 -16.87 6.02 -6.22
N ILE A 50 -16.98 4.90 -6.93
CA ILE A 50 -17.17 3.57 -6.32
C ILE A 50 -15.96 3.18 -5.46
N ALA A 51 -14.75 3.50 -5.90
CA ALA A 51 -13.53 3.22 -5.13
C ALA A 51 -13.47 4.02 -3.82
N ILE A 52 -13.81 5.30 -3.86
CA ILE A 52 -13.90 6.15 -2.65
C ILE A 52 -14.94 5.59 -1.68
N THR A 53 -16.10 5.20 -2.18
CA THR A 53 -17.15 4.55 -1.38
C THR A 53 -16.64 3.24 -0.77
N ALA A 54 -15.90 2.46 -1.54
CA ALA A 54 -15.32 1.20 -1.09
C ALA A 54 -14.28 1.40 0.04
N LEU A 55 -13.40 2.39 -0.08
CA LEU A 55 -12.41 2.73 0.96
C LEU A 55 -13.06 3.06 2.30
N ASN A 56 -14.24 3.70 2.27
CA ASN A 56 -14.96 4.10 3.49
C ASN A 56 -15.78 2.94 4.11
N ASN A 57 -16.35 2.06 3.29
CA ASN A 57 -17.37 1.12 3.75
C ASN A 57 -16.89 -0.34 3.83
N VAL A 58 -15.88 -0.74 3.05
CA VAL A 58 -15.34 -2.10 3.11
C VAL A 58 -14.32 -2.20 4.24
N GLN A 59 -14.51 -3.16 5.15
CA GLN A 59 -13.70 -3.29 6.37
C GLN A 59 -12.30 -3.88 6.10
N SER A 60 -12.11 -4.64 5.02
CA SER A 60 -10.83 -5.27 4.73
C SER A 60 -9.73 -4.25 4.45
N ASN A 61 -8.72 -4.23 5.31
CA ASN A 61 -7.55 -3.37 5.18
C ASN A 61 -6.72 -3.76 3.93
N LEU A 62 -6.57 -5.05 3.65
CA LEU A 62 -5.86 -5.51 2.44
C LEU A 62 -6.55 -5.07 1.16
N PHE A 63 -7.89 -5.05 1.14
CA PHE A 63 -8.62 -4.50 0.01
C PHE A 63 -8.35 -3.00 -0.14
N LYS A 64 -8.35 -2.25 0.97
CA LYS A 64 -8.03 -0.80 0.96
C LYS A 64 -6.61 -0.54 0.44
N LEU A 65 -5.61 -1.32 0.86
CA LEU A 65 -4.23 -1.20 0.36
C LEU A 65 -4.16 -1.47 -1.15
N ALA A 66 -4.68 -2.62 -1.60
CA ALA A 66 -4.67 -3.00 -3.01
C ALA A 66 -5.42 -1.97 -3.89
N LEU A 67 -6.55 -1.46 -3.41
CA LEU A 67 -7.33 -0.44 -4.11
C LEU A 67 -6.55 0.87 -4.27
N SER A 68 -5.87 1.31 -3.21
CA SER A 68 -5.02 2.51 -3.22
C SER A 68 -3.86 2.35 -4.20
N HIS A 69 -3.20 1.19 -4.21
CA HIS A 69 -2.16 0.88 -5.19
C HIS A 69 -2.67 0.98 -6.63
N GLU A 70 -3.76 0.30 -6.94
CA GLU A 70 -4.31 0.24 -8.31
C GLU A 70 -4.69 1.62 -8.87
N PHE A 71 -5.14 2.55 -8.02
CA PHE A 71 -5.49 3.91 -8.45
C PHE A 71 -4.29 4.85 -8.54
N THR A 72 -3.30 4.74 -7.65
CA THR A 72 -2.25 5.75 -7.50
C THR A 72 -0.87 5.28 -7.92
N GLU A 73 -0.58 3.98 -7.82
CA GLU A 73 0.77 3.40 -7.95
C GLU A 73 1.84 4.05 -7.02
N LEU A 74 1.39 4.83 -6.02
CA LEU A 74 2.27 5.52 -5.06
C LEU A 74 2.49 4.74 -3.77
N VAL A 75 1.57 3.83 -3.45
CA VAL A 75 1.70 2.92 -2.32
C VAL A 75 2.05 1.52 -2.83
N PRO A 76 2.75 0.69 -2.04
CA PRO A 76 3.04 -0.69 -2.41
C PRO A 76 1.77 -1.51 -2.65
N ASP A 77 1.84 -2.52 -3.52
CA ASP A 77 0.78 -3.52 -3.67
C ASP A 77 0.78 -4.51 -2.49
N VAL A 78 -0.28 -5.28 -2.35
CA VAL A 78 -0.36 -6.38 -1.40
C VAL A 78 0.59 -7.50 -1.83
N PHE A 79 1.57 -7.80 -0.98
CA PHE A 79 2.51 -8.88 -1.21
C PHE A 79 1.82 -10.23 -1.05
N SER A 80 1.46 -10.83 -2.17
CA SER A 80 0.72 -12.10 -2.25
C SER A 80 1.36 -13.11 -3.21
N GLY A 81 2.64 -12.95 -3.49
CA GLY A 81 3.42 -13.85 -4.35
C GLY A 81 3.54 -15.27 -3.76
N LYS A 82 3.85 -16.24 -4.61
CA LYS A 82 3.97 -17.67 -4.26
C LYS A 82 4.87 -17.95 -3.04
N TYR A 83 5.90 -17.12 -2.86
CA TYR A 83 6.90 -17.30 -1.81
C TYR A 83 6.67 -16.42 -0.58
N VAL A 84 5.57 -15.66 -0.56
CA VAL A 84 5.20 -14.81 0.56
C VAL A 84 4.26 -15.57 1.47
N ASN A 85 4.68 -15.81 2.70
CA ASN A 85 3.83 -16.42 3.72
C ASN A 85 2.86 -15.37 4.28
N GLN A 86 1.56 -15.61 4.10
CA GLN A 86 0.46 -14.68 4.39
C GLN A 86 0.10 -14.68 5.90
N ASN A 87 1.07 -14.36 6.77
CA ASN A 87 0.79 -14.16 8.19
C ASN A 87 1.59 -12.96 8.76
N PRO A 88 1.08 -12.26 9.78
CA PRO A 88 1.70 -11.04 10.32
C PRO A 88 3.13 -11.25 10.80
N LEU A 89 3.45 -12.39 11.41
CA LEU A 89 4.80 -12.67 11.90
C LEU A 89 5.81 -12.78 10.76
N SER A 90 5.44 -13.41 9.65
CA SER A 90 6.31 -13.49 8.47
C SER A 90 6.57 -12.10 7.88
N PHE A 91 5.55 -11.23 7.84
CA PHE A 91 5.72 -9.85 7.40
C PHE A 91 6.63 -9.04 8.35
N LEU A 92 6.52 -9.26 9.67
CA LEU A 92 7.39 -8.63 10.66
C LEU A 92 8.85 -9.05 10.46
N VAL A 93 9.12 -10.34 10.28
CA VAL A 93 10.47 -10.87 10.05
C VAL A 93 11.09 -10.29 8.76
N MET A 94 10.32 -10.25 7.67
CA MET A 94 10.80 -9.67 6.41
C MET A 94 11.03 -8.16 6.53
N TYR A 95 10.13 -7.42 7.20
CA TYR A 95 10.33 -6.01 7.48
C TYR A 95 11.62 -5.76 8.28
N GLU A 96 11.89 -6.54 9.32
CA GLU A 96 13.09 -6.43 10.13
C GLU A 96 14.36 -6.73 9.31
N GLN A 97 14.32 -7.74 8.43
CA GLN A 97 15.42 -8.07 7.54
C GLN A 97 15.74 -6.88 6.61
N GLU A 98 14.78 -6.37 5.88
CA GLU A 98 14.97 -5.25 4.94
C GLU A 98 15.40 -3.97 5.67
N ALA A 99 14.85 -3.69 6.85
CA ALA A 99 15.26 -2.56 7.67
C ALA A 99 16.72 -2.66 8.11
N ASN A 100 17.21 -3.86 8.46
CA ASN A 100 18.59 -4.10 8.82
C ASN A 100 19.52 -3.95 7.60
N GLU A 101 19.13 -4.45 6.43
CA GLU A 101 19.89 -4.30 5.18
C GLU A 101 19.99 -2.82 4.77
N PHE A 102 18.91 -2.05 4.83
CA PHE A 102 18.94 -0.61 4.62
C PHE A 102 19.83 0.11 5.63
N SER A 103 19.70 -0.22 6.93
CA SER A 103 20.47 0.40 8.01
C SER A 103 21.98 0.16 7.87
N ALA A 104 22.39 -1.00 7.37
CA ALA A 104 23.80 -1.29 7.12
C ALA A 104 24.44 -0.36 6.07
N ASN A 105 23.63 0.23 5.20
CA ASN A 105 24.07 1.12 4.13
C ASN A 105 23.85 2.62 4.44
N ILE A 106 23.29 2.97 5.60
CA ILE A 106 22.84 4.33 5.91
C ILE A 106 23.97 5.36 5.89
N ASP A 107 25.17 4.99 6.36
CA ASP A 107 26.35 5.87 6.35
C ASP A 107 26.78 6.24 4.93
N ALA A 108 26.68 5.30 3.99
CA ALA A 108 26.98 5.56 2.59
C ALA A 108 25.97 6.53 1.98
N VAL A 109 24.68 6.36 2.33
CA VAL A 109 23.61 7.28 1.91
C VAL A 109 23.83 8.67 2.48
N MET A 110 24.13 8.78 3.77
CA MET A 110 24.40 10.07 4.43
C MET A 110 25.55 10.82 3.76
N LYS A 111 26.68 10.17 3.45
CA LYS A 111 27.82 10.77 2.76
C LYS A 111 27.45 11.35 1.38
N ILE A 112 26.45 10.76 0.72
CA ILE A 112 25.97 11.25 -0.57
C ILE A 112 25.00 12.42 -0.38
N LEU A 113 24.07 12.30 0.56
CA LEU A 113 23.00 13.30 0.76
C LEU A 113 23.49 14.63 1.33
N VAL A 114 24.65 14.67 2.00
CA VAL A 114 25.24 15.94 2.48
C VAL A 114 25.89 16.75 1.36
N LYS A 115 26.11 16.17 0.17
CA LYS A 115 26.69 16.85 -0.98
C LYS A 115 25.62 17.60 -1.79
N PRO A 116 25.95 18.79 -2.33
CA PRO A 116 25.09 19.43 -3.33
C PRO A 116 24.88 18.50 -4.54
N ALA A 117 23.66 18.43 -5.05
CA ALA A 117 23.33 17.54 -6.17
C ALA A 117 24.21 17.76 -7.43
N SER A 118 24.69 18.99 -7.64
CA SER A 118 25.59 19.35 -8.74
C SER A 118 27.01 18.74 -8.62
N GLN A 119 27.40 18.34 -7.42
CA GLN A 119 28.74 17.76 -7.14
C GLN A 119 28.73 16.24 -7.09
N LEU A 120 27.57 15.60 -7.25
CA LEU A 120 27.47 14.15 -7.25
C LEU A 120 28.01 13.55 -8.54
N THR A 121 28.93 12.61 -8.40
CA THR A 121 29.42 11.78 -9.51
C THR A 121 28.35 10.81 -10.01
N THR A 122 28.54 10.27 -11.21
CA THR A 122 27.66 9.24 -11.76
C THR A 122 27.56 8.01 -10.85
N ASN A 123 28.68 7.56 -10.29
CA ASN A 123 28.71 6.39 -9.39
C ASN A 123 27.93 6.65 -8.08
N GLU A 124 28.07 7.85 -7.51
CA GLU A 124 27.28 8.23 -6.32
C GLU A 124 25.80 8.29 -6.60
N ARG A 125 25.37 8.78 -7.77
CA ARG A 125 23.94 8.76 -8.17
C ARG A 125 23.41 7.32 -8.31
N VAL A 126 24.22 6.41 -8.89
CA VAL A 126 23.85 4.99 -9.00
C VAL A 126 23.76 4.35 -7.61
N SER A 127 24.74 4.62 -6.74
CA SER A 127 24.71 4.12 -5.35
C SER A 127 23.49 4.64 -4.59
N ALA A 128 23.22 5.95 -4.64
CA ALA A 128 22.04 6.55 -4.01
C ALA A 128 20.74 5.92 -4.52
N ARG A 129 20.62 5.71 -5.84
CA ARG A 129 19.46 5.05 -6.43
C ARG A 129 19.24 3.64 -5.88
N ASN A 130 20.31 2.86 -5.73
CA ASN A 130 20.20 1.50 -5.20
C ASN A 130 19.77 1.53 -3.72
N ASN A 131 20.36 2.37 -2.90
CA ASN A 131 19.96 2.52 -1.51
C ASN A 131 18.50 3.02 -1.35
N LEU A 132 18.01 3.86 -2.27
CA LEU A 132 16.59 4.25 -2.26
C LEU A 132 15.66 3.11 -2.65
N LYS A 133 16.13 2.10 -3.41
CA LYS A 133 15.33 0.89 -3.65
C LYS A 133 15.23 0.03 -2.39
N GLU A 134 16.32 -0.15 -1.63
CA GLU A 134 16.28 -0.82 -0.33
C GLU A 134 15.27 -0.14 0.62
N LEU A 135 15.23 1.20 0.64
CA LEU A 135 14.21 1.93 1.38
C LEU A 135 12.79 1.64 0.88
N ILE A 136 12.61 1.48 -0.43
CA ILE A 136 11.29 1.10 -0.99
C ILE A 136 10.90 -0.30 -0.53
N ASP A 137 11.84 -1.24 -0.44
CA ASP A 137 11.57 -2.59 0.06
C ASP A 137 11.17 -2.56 1.55
N VAL A 138 11.87 -1.78 2.39
CA VAL A 138 11.46 -1.53 3.79
C VAL A 138 10.04 -0.96 3.87
N LEU A 139 9.72 0.05 3.07
CA LEU A 139 8.38 0.65 3.04
C LEU A 139 7.34 -0.35 2.54
N GLY A 140 7.68 -1.16 1.53
CA GLY A 140 6.80 -2.20 1.00
C GLY A 140 6.40 -3.23 2.06
N TRP A 141 7.38 -3.79 2.75
CA TRP A 141 7.13 -4.72 3.84
C TRP A 141 6.46 -4.05 5.05
N GLY A 142 6.81 -2.81 5.37
CA GLY A 142 6.18 -2.03 6.44
C GLY A 142 4.69 -1.77 6.20
N TYR A 143 4.31 -1.35 4.98
CA TYR A 143 2.90 -1.20 4.61
C TYR A 143 2.15 -2.53 4.69
N ASN A 144 2.71 -3.58 4.11
CA ASN A 144 2.08 -4.90 4.15
C ASN A 144 1.93 -5.41 5.60
N LEU A 145 2.96 -5.27 6.44
CA LEU A 145 2.87 -5.60 7.87
C LEU A 145 1.75 -4.83 8.56
N LEU A 146 1.68 -3.50 8.38
CA LEU A 146 0.63 -2.67 8.98
C LEU A 146 -0.76 -3.20 8.61
N PHE A 147 -1.03 -3.43 7.33
CA PHE A 147 -2.36 -3.80 6.85
C PHE A 147 -2.72 -5.25 7.21
N PHE A 148 -1.78 -6.21 7.12
CA PHE A 148 -2.01 -7.59 7.56
C PHE A 148 -2.20 -7.70 9.07
N ALA A 149 -1.38 -7.00 9.86
CA ALA A 149 -1.52 -7.00 11.32
C ALA A 149 -2.84 -6.34 11.74
N SER A 150 -3.26 -5.28 11.08
CA SER A 150 -4.53 -4.61 11.34
C SER A 150 -5.72 -5.52 11.06
N ASP A 151 -5.71 -6.26 9.94
CA ASP A 151 -6.75 -7.27 9.67
C ASP A 151 -6.74 -8.39 10.73
N TYR A 152 -5.56 -8.89 11.11
CA TYR A 152 -5.43 -9.94 12.14
C TYR A 152 -5.95 -9.48 13.51
N LEU A 153 -5.72 -8.22 13.88
CA LEU A 153 -6.13 -7.64 15.15
C LEU A 153 -7.56 -7.05 15.11
N ASN A 154 -8.23 -7.11 13.96
CA ASN A 154 -9.53 -6.47 13.72
C ASN A 154 -9.52 -4.96 14.02
N ILE A 155 -8.48 -4.26 13.57
CA ILE A 155 -8.29 -2.82 13.70
C ILE A 155 -8.42 -2.19 12.31
N ASP A 156 -9.02 -1.00 12.20
CA ASP A 156 -9.04 -0.25 10.94
C ASP A 156 -7.71 0.50 10.75
N ALA A 157 -6.92 0.07 9.77
CA ALA A 157 -5.63 0.69 9.44
C ALA A 157 -5.78 2.16 9.02
N TYR A 158 -6.88 2.52 8.36
CA TYR A 158 -7.15 3.91 7.97
C TYR A 158 -7.36 4.81 9.19
N GLN A 159 -8.09 4.31 10.20
CA GLN A 159 -8.26 5.02 11.46
C GLN A 159 -6.91 5.23 12.16
N LEU A 160 -6.06 4.19 12.25
CA LEU A 160 -4.71 4.31 12.82
C LEU A 160 -3.87 5.37 12.10
N ILE A 161 -3.90 5.39 10.77
CA ILE A 161 -3.17 6.39 9.97
C ILE A 161 -3.70 7.80 10.27
N SER A 162 -5.02 7.96 10.34
CA SER A 162 -5.65 9.26 10.66
C SER A 162 -5.30 9.75 12.06
N GLU A 163 -5.29 8.88 13.05
CA GLU A 163 -4.85 9.20 14.41
C GLU A 163 -3.38 9.61 14.45
N GLN A 164 -2.53 8.94 13.65
CA GLN A 164 -1.12 9.28 13.55
C GLN A 164 -0.89 10.62 12.84
N ASP A 165 -1.69 10.97 11.83
CA ASP A 165 -1.65 12.29 11.19
C ASP A 165 -1.92 13.41 12.20
N GLU A 166 -2.90 13.24 13.08
CA GLU A 166 -3.16 14.22 14.15
C GLU A 166 -1.96 14.34 15.11
N SER A 167 -1.30 13.23 15.44
CA SER A 167 -0.07 13.25 16.24
C SER A 167 1.07 14.02 15.54
N TRP A 168 1.22 13.85 14.23
CA TRP A 168 2.25 14.57 13.44
C TRP A 168 1.95 16.07 13.36
N LYS A 169 0.69 16.48 13.23
CA LYS A 169 0.27 17.89 13.32
C LYS A 169 0.63 18.50 14.68
N GLN A 170 0.34 17.77 15.77
CA GLN A 170 0.70 18.22 17.13
C GLN A 170 2.23 18.38 17.30
N LYS A 171 3.03 17.48 16.69
CA LYS A 171 4.49 17.55 16.67
C LYS A 171 5.03 18.57 15.65
N LYS A 172 4.17 19.22 14.88
CA LYS A 172 4.53 20.16 13.80
C LYS A 172 5.42 19.54 12.71
N TRP A 173 5.22 18.26 12.42
CA TRP A 173 5.91 17.58 11.33
C TRP A 173 5.18 17.79 9.98
N ILE A 174 3.89 18.01 10.03
CA ILE A 174 3.01 18.35 8.89
C ILE A 174 2.06 19.50 9.30
#